data_576025520b293d43f15fe222f2a80134
#
_entry.id   576025520b293d43f15fe222f2a80134
#
_cell.length_a   1.000
_cell.length_b   1.000
_cell.length_c   1.000
_cell.angle_alpha   90.00
_cell.angle_beta   90.00
_cell.angle_gamma   90.00
#
_symmetry.space_group_name_H-M   'P 1'
#
loop_
_entity.id
_entity.type
_entity.pdbx_description
1 polymer ?
#
loop_
_entity_poly.entity_id
_entity_poly.type
_entity_poly.pdbx_seq_one_letter_code
_entity_poly.pdbx_strand_id
1 'polypeptide(L)'
;MQMPKKFIITIVLLFAFSNNALAQFGFSHEVGVIVGPVAFQSDYGERYNFATNAGNTGYGIGLIHYLNFSYRADCNCYTPETYFNDHFKLRSELSYNKTDLQHFGRWVDPDRTSLFANQLRGMRGSTSVTNIGMQLEYFPLSIRDFSSTIGAWAPFISLGGQFSFYDPEAYSTLGPLNTPVSTPIKYYNATTNQGGTVWSIVGSVGTRYKLTELSDLMVDLRMQYYFSNWVDGLNPDPAVYVENRANDWNVWLNFGYIYYLQ
;
A
#
# COMPACT_ATOMS: atom_id res chain seq x y z
N MET A 1 18.63 -7.11 11.84
CA MET A 1 19.17 -6.04 12.72
C MET A 1 18.10 -5.69 13.73
N GLN A 2 18.24 -6.14 15.00
CA GLN A 2 17.23 -5.86 16.04
C GLN A 2 17.37 -4.38 16.47
N MET A 3 16.34 -3.58 16.25
CA MET A 3 16.29 -2.22 16.79
C MET A 3 16.40 -2.27 18.32
N PRO A 4 17.28 -1.48 18.94
CA PRO A 4 17.43 -1.48 20.39
C PRO A 4 16.11 -1.01 21.04
N LYS A 5 15.64 -1.75 22.05
CA LYS A 5 14.39 -1.46 22.78
C LYS A 5 14.30 -0.01 23.27
N LYS A 6 15.45 0.63 23.54
CA LYS A 6 15.55 2.06 23.93
C LYS A 6 15.07 3.00 22.81
N PHE A 7 15.27 2.65 21.54
CA PHE A 7 14.87 3.49 20.39
C PHE A 7 13.34 3.50 20.23
N ILE A 8 12.68 2.36 20.44
CA ILE A 8 11.22 2.24 20.41
C ILE A 8 10.59 3.05 21.55
N ILE A 9 11.16 2.99 22.75
CA ILE A 9 10.67 3.77 23.90
C ILE A 9 10.82 5.27 23.66
N THR A 10 11.91 5.72 23.04
CA THR A 10 12.12 7.14 22.69
C THR A 10 11.11 7.63 21.68
N ILE A 11 10.76 6.82 20.67
CA ILE A 11 9.72 7.16 19.68
C ILE A 11 8.34 7.26 20.35
N VAL A 12 7.99 6.31 21.22
CA VAL A 12 6.71 6.33 21.94
C VAL A 12 6.62 7.54 22.88
N LEU A 13 7.72 7.90 23.56
CA LEU A 13 7.78 9.10 24.40
C LEU A 13 7.67 10.39 23.57
N LEU A 14 8.32 10.50 22.41
CA LEU A 14 8.18 11.64 21.51
C LEU A 14 6.73 11.81 21.03
N PHE A 15 6.02 10.73 20.74
CA PHE A 15 4.59 10.75 20.40
C PHE A 15 3.70 11.15 21.59
N ALA A 16 4.04 10.74 22.80
CA ALA A 16 3.28 11.09 24.02
C ALA A 16 3.41 12.57 24.43
N PHE A 17 4.53 13.22 24.13
CA PHE A 17 4.75 14.64 24.41
C PHE A 17 4.24 15.59 23.32
N SER A 18 3.91 15.09 22.11
CA SER A 18 3.42 15.92 21.01
C SER A 18 1.96 16.39 21.17
N ASN A 19 1.19 15.80 22.08
CA ASN A 19 -0.23 16.14 22.25
C ASN A 19 -0.51 17.58 22.71
N ASN A 20 0.47 18.27 23.36
CA ASN A 20 0.28 19.64 23.80
C ASN A 20 0.59 20.71 22.71
N ALA A 21 1.27 20.33 21.63
CA ALA A 21 1.64 21.26 20.56
C ALA A 21 0.57 21.39 19.47
N LEU A 22 -0.32 20.40 19.34
CA LEU A 22 -1.32 20.34 18.27
C LEU A 22 -2.55 21.20 18.54
N ALA A 23 -2.83 21.57 19.80
CA ALA A 23 -3.95 22.42 20.19
C ALA A 23 -3.83 23.89 19.69
N GLN A 24 -2.64 24.30 19.24
CA GLN A 24 -2.41 25.68 18.81
C GLN A 24 -2.68 25.94 17.33
N PHE A 25 -2.85 24.92 16.48
CA PHE A 25 -3.02 25.08 15.03
C PHE A 25 -4.47 24.99 14.53
N GLY A 26 -5.44 24.75 15.41
CA GLY A 26 -6.87 24.78 15.03
C GLY A 26 -7.34 23.72 14.04
N PHE A 27 -6.48 22.77 13.65
CA PHE A 27 -6.84 21.66 12.77
C PHE A 27 -7.53 20.55 13.54
N SER A 28 -8.55 19.92 12.94
CA SER A 28 -9.13 18.70 13.50
C SER A 28 -8.35 17.47 13.02
N HIS A 29 -8.26 16.48 13.90
CA HIS A 29 -7.52 15.25 13.67
C HIS A 29 -8.44 14.04 13.69
N GLU A 30 -8.16 13.10 12.79
CA GLU A 30 -8.84 11.82 12.74
C GLU A 30 -7.79 10.71 12.71
N VAL A 31 -8.09 9.58 13.36
CA VAL A 31 -7.23 8.39 13.33
C VAL A 31 -8.05 7.20 12.87
N GLY A 32 -7.41 6.26 12.21
CA GLY A 32 -8.12 5.08 11.76
C GLY A 32 -7.20 3.91 11.49
N VAL A 33 -7.85 2.80 11.21
CA VAL A 33 -7.21 1.56 10.80
C VAL A 33 -7.76 1.14 9.46
N ILE A 34 -6.91 0.56 8.62
CA ILE A 34 -7.29 -0.02 7.33
C ILE A 34 -6.83 -1.46 7.26
N VAL A 35 -7.59 -2.30 6.58
CA VAL A 35 -7.27 -3.70 6.32
C VAL A 35 -7.89 -4.14 5.01
N GLY A 36 -7.25 -5.07 4.32
CA GLY A 36 -7.85 -5.65 3.13
C GLY A 36 -6.92 -6.49 2.29
N PRO A 37 -7.44 -7.12 1.23
CA PRO A 37 -6.66 -7.90 0.29
C PRO A 37 -5.78 -7.01 -0.60
N VAL A 38 -4.58 -7.51 -0.88
CA VAL A 38 -3.60 -6.91 -1.78
C VAL A 38 -3.40 -7.84 -2.97
N ALA A 39 -3.38 -7.31 -4.17
CA ALA A 39 -2.99 -8.02 -5.39
C ALA A 39 -1.70 -7.40 -5.92
N PHE A 40 -0.66 -8.22 -6.09
CA PHE A 40 0.66 -7.76 -6.51
C PHE A 40 0.91 -8.10 -7.98
N GLN A 41 1.34 -7.13 -8.76
CA GLN A 41 1.75 -7.30 -10.15
C GLN A 41 3.28 -7.38 -10.22
N SER A 42 3.78 -8.58 -10.45
CA SER A 42 5.16 -8.96 -10.24
C SER A 42 5.76 -9.65 -11.45
N ASP A 43 7.06 -9.92 -11.42
CA ASP A 43 7.77 -10.72 -12.40
C ASP A 43 7.49 -12.23 -12.29
N TYR A 44 6.69 -12.65 -11.29
CA TYR A 44 6.05 -13.97 -11.26
C TYR A 44 4.88 -14.08 -12.26
N GLY A 45 5.02 -13.47 -13.43
CA GLY A 45 4.05 -13.46 -14.51
C GLY A 45 4.47 -12.55 -15.66
N GLU A 46 3.56 -12.33 -16.59
CA GLU A 46 3.72 -11.34 -17.66
C GLU A 46 2.96 -10.07 -17.24
N ARG A 47 3.64 -8.93 -17.13
CA ARG A 47 3.08 -7.65 -16.61
C ARG A 47 1.81 -7.20 -17.32
N TYR A 48 1.71 -7.45 -18.61
CA TYR A 48 0.56 -7.05 -19.43
C TYR A 48 -0.52 -8.14 -19.55
N ASN A 49 -0.34 -9.26 -18.85
CA ASN A 49 -1.27 -10.37 -18.84
C ASN A 49 -1.78 -10.62 -17.43
N PHE A 50 -2.93 -10.03 -17.12
CA PHE A 50 -3.55 -10.14 -15.81
C PHE A 50 -3.75 -11.58 -15.35
N ALA A 51 -4.08 -12.50 -16.26
CA ALA A 51 -4.29 -13.91 -15.91
C ALA A 51 -3.04 -14.61 -15.34
N THR A 52 -1.84 -14.09 -15.61
CA THR A 52 -0.59 -14.65 -15.09
C THR A 52 -0.18 -14.08 -13.73
N ASN A 53 -0.85 -13.02 -13.25
CA ASN A 53 -0.59 -12.35 -11.97
C ASN A 53 -1.79 -12.36 -11.02
N ALA A 54 -3.01 -12.67 -11.49
CA ALA A 54 -4.24 -12.52 -10.72
C ALA A 54 -4.28 -13.31 -9.39
N GLY A 55 -3.45 -14.35 -9.26
CA GLY A 55 -3.36 -15.15 -8.04
C GLY A 55 -2.30 -14.66 -7.04
N ASN A 56 -1.47 -13.66 -7.39
CA ASN A 56 -0.47 -13.09 -6.51
C ASN A 56 -1.14 -12.14 -5.52
N THR A 57 -1.78 -12.72 -4.51
CA THR A 57 -2.59 -12.02 -3.52
C THR A 57 -2.06 -12.20 -2.12
N GLY A 58 -2.34 -11.23 -1.29
CA GLY A 58 -1.96 -11.21 0.11
C GLY A 58 -2.90 -10.34 0.92
N TYR A 59 -2.43 -9.87 2.03
CA TYR A 59 -3.18 -9.00 2.92
C TYR A 59 -2.35 -7.79 3.35
N GLY A 60 -3.04 -6.71 3.69
CA GLY A 60 -2.44 -5.53 4.26
C GLY A 60 -3.22 -5.00 5.44
N ILE A 61 -2.51 -4.30 6.31
CA ILE A 61 -3.04 -3.58 7.47
C ILE A 61 -2.31 -2.25 7.59
N GLY A 62 -2.99 -1.20 8.04
CA GLY A 62 -2.36 0.10 8.23
C GLY A 62 -3.05 0.96 9.29
N LEU A 63 -2.27 1.90 9.79
CA LEU A 63 -2.73 3.01 10.62
C LEU A 63 -2.74 4.27 9.76
N ILE A 64 -3.81 5.02 9.86
CA ILE A 64 -3.99 6.27 9.14
C ILE A 64 -4.30 7.39 10.11
N HIS A 65 -3.79 8.56 9.79
CA HIS A 65 -4.06 9.79 10.51
C HIS A 65 -4.43 10.86 9.49
N TYR A 66 -5.50 11.56 9.75
CA TYR A 66 -5.95 12.68 8.93
C TYR A 66 -5.74 14.01 9.65
N LEU A 67 -5.24 14.96 8.89
CA LEU A 67 -5.28 16.36 9.24
C LEU A 67 -6.36 17.00 8.38
N ASN A 68 -7.40 17.49 9.02
CA ASN A 68 -8.51 18.17 8.38
C ASN A 68 -8.26 19.67 8.45
N PHE A 69 -8.29 20.33 7.30
CA PHE A 69 -8.08 21.78 7.17
C PHE A 69 -9.31 22.61 7.55
N SER A 70 -10.48 21.97 7.73
CA SER A 70 -11.65 22.62 8.31
C SER A 70 -11.39 22.91 9.77
N TYR A 71 -11.35 24.19 10.13
CA TYR A 71 -11.26 24.57 11.53
C TYR A 71 -12.51 24.12 12.27
N ARG A 72 -12.34 23.58 13.50
CA ARG A 72 -13.45 23.59 14.46
C ARG A 72 -13.87 25.04 14.59
N ALA A 73 -15.16 25.31 14.44
CA ALA A 73 -15.72 26.59 14.78
C ALA A 73 -15.56 26.80 16.30
N ASP A 74 -14.40 27.30 16.73
CA ASP A 74 -14.37 28.14 17.91
C ASP A 74 -15.34 29.27 17.61
N CYS A 75 -16.19 29.66 18.59
CA CYS A 75 -17.32 30.60 18.47
C CYS A 75 -16.97 31.99 17.89
N ASN A 76 -15.88 32.14 17.17
CA ASN A 76 -15.47 33.28 16.39
C ASN A 76 -15.95 33.08 14.95
N CYS A 77 -17.04 33.73 14.60
CA CYS A 77 -17.70 33.77 13.30
C CYS A 77 -16.81 34.33 12.13
N TYR A 78 -15.49 34.26 12.22
CA TYR A 78 -14.57 34.96 11.29
C TYR A 78 -13.60 34.02 10.55
N THR A 79 -13.72 32.69 10.64
CA THR A 79 -12.88 31.83 9.80
C THR A 79 -13.46 31.78 8.39
N PRO A 80 -12.81 32.40 7.38
CA PRO A 80 -13.35 32.35 6.03
C PRO A 80 -13.37 30.91 5.54
N GLU A 81 -14.54 30.46 5.12
CA GLU A 81 -14.68 29.20 4.43
C GLU A 81 -13.92 29.30 3.11
N THR A 82 -12.94 28.43 2.93
CA THR A 82 -12.24 28.30 1.66
C THR A 82 -12.60 26.96 1.02
N TYR A 83 -12.70 26.93 -0.30
CA TYR A 83 -12.92 25.69 -1.04
C TYR A 83 -11.92 24.61 -0.64
N PHE A 84 -10.66 24.98 -0.46
CA PHE A 84 -9.59 24.04 -0.07
C PHE A 84 -9.88 23.39 1.29
N ASN A 85 -10.27 24.16 2.29
CA ASN A 85 -10.52 23.62 3.64
C ASN A 85 -11.71 22.66 3.67
N ASP A 86 -12.69 22.87 2.80
CA ASP A 86 -13.91 22.05 2.75
C ASP A 86 -13.81 20.82 1.83
N HIS A 87 -12.77 20.76 0.99
CA HIS A 87 -12.66 19.70 -0.01
C HIS A 87 -11.37 18.88 0.08
N PHE A 88 -10.45 19.23 0.96
CA PHE A 88 -9.17 18.51 1.07
C PHE A 88 -8.88 18.05 2.48
N LYS A 89 -8.28 16.84 2.59
CA LYS A 89 -7.68 16.31 3.81
C LYS A 89 -6.29 15.77 3.50
N LEU A 90 -5.37 15.91 4.45
CA LEU A 90 -4.07 15.27 4.38
C LEU A 90 -4.10 13.96 5.17
N ARG A 91 -3.88 12.84 4.49
CA ARG A 91 -3.76 11.51 5.08
C ARG A 91 -2.30 11.15 5.27
N SER A 92 -1.88 10.89 6.49
CA SER A 92 -0.61 10.26 6.82
C SER A 92 -0.84 8.78 7.09
N GLU A 93 0.09 7.93 6.70
CA GLU A 93 -0.10 6.50 6.75
C GLU A 93 1.17 5.77 7.16
N LEU A 94 1.00 4.75 8.00
CA LEU A 94 1.94 3.68 8.26
C LEU A 94 1.23 2.36 7.97
N SER A 95 1.69 1.62 6.96
CA SER A 95 1.04 0.38 6.57
C SER A 95 2.04 -0.74 6.32
N TYR A 96 1.54 -1.97 6.41
CA TYR A 96 2.26 -3.20 6.14
C TYR A 96 1.40 -4.10 5.25
N ASN A 97 2.02 -4.68 4.24
CA ASN A 97 1.38 -5.72 3.44
C ASN A 97 2.33 -6.90 3.21
N LYS A 98 1.75 -8.08 3.09
CA LYS A 98 2.48 -9.30 2.73
C LYS A 98 1.72 -10.03 1.64
N THR A 99 2.44 -10.42 0.59
CA THR A 99 1.90 -11.10 -0.57
C THR A 99 2.73 -12.33 -0.91
N ASP A 100 2.06 -13.46 -1.14
CA ASP A 100 2.70 -14.66 -1.66
C ASP A 100 2.68 -14.61 -3.19
N LEU A 101 3.80 -15.02 -3.80
CA LEU A 101 4.07 -14.86 -5.22
C LEU A 101 4.34 -16.21 -5.90
N GLN A 102 3.72 -16.41 -7.05
CA GLN A 102 3.93 -17.58 -7.89
C GLN A 102 3.53 -17.32 -9.32
N HIS A 103 3.98 -18.16 -10.24
CA HIS A 103 3.56 -18.10 -11.63
C HIS A 103 2.18 -18.70 -11.81
N PHE A 104 1.33 -18.01 -12.59
CA PHE A 104 -0.01 -18.44 -12.99
C PHE A 104 -0.17 -18.45 -14.52
N GLY A 105 -1.31 -18.98 -14.97
CA GLY A 105 -1.72 -18.93 -16.37
C GLY A 105 -1.10 -19.99 -17.26
N ARG A 106 -1.11 -19.76 -18.57
CA ARG A 106 -0.80 -20.72 -19.63
C ARG A 106 0.56 -21.41 -19.54
N TRP A 107 1.57 -20.74 -18.95
CA TRP A 107 2.93 -21.28 -18.90
C TRP A 107 3.13 -22.31 -17.81
N VAL A 108 2.27 -22.32 -16.82
CA VAL A 108 2.27 -23.27 -15.67
C VAL A 108 1.08 -24.21 -15.70
N ASP A 109 0.37 -24.30 -16.81
CA ASP A 109 -0.74 -25.22 -17.02
C ASP A 109 -0.30 -26.65 -16.67
N PRO A 110 -1.10 -27.44 -15.92
CA PRO A 110 -0.82 -28.82 -15.58
C PRO A 110 -0.48 -29.72 -16.78
N ASP A 111 -1.09 -29.46 -17.93
CA ASP A 111 -0.87 -30.24 -19.17
C ASP A 111 0.52 -29.98 -19.80
N ARG A 112 1.24 -28.96 -19.34
CA ARG A 112 2.60 -28.69 -19.81
C ARG A 112 3.62 -29.49 -19.01
N THR A 113 4.26 -30.46 -19.67
CA THR A 113 5.26 -31.36 -19.08
C THR A 113 6.72 -30.93 -19.31
N SER A 114 6.94 -29.79 -19.98
CA SER A 114 8.29 -29.30 -20.23
C SER A 114 9.06 -28.95 -18.96
N LEU A 115 10.39 -29.10 -19.00
CA LEU A 115 11.25 -28.70 -17.88
C LEU A 115 11.00 -27.23 -17.45
N PHE A 116 10.85 -26.33 -18.43
CA PHE A 116 10.57 -24.93 -18.19
C PHE A 116 9.26 -24.73 -17.40
N ALA A 117 8.17 -25.41 -17.77
CA ALA A 117 6.91 -25.34 -17.04
C ALA A 117 7.01 -25.88 -15.60
N ASN A 118 7.76 -26.95 -15.42
CA ASN A 118 8.01 -27.53 -14.10
C ASN A 118 8.82 -26.58 -13.21
N GLN A 119 9.85 -25.94 -13.76
CA GLN A 119 10.66 -24.94 -13.07
C GLN A 119 9.80 -23.73 -12.65
N LEU A 120 8.98 -23.17 -13.54
CA LEU A 120 8.06 -22.07 -13.21
C LEU A 120 7.06 -22.47 -12.10
N ARG A 121 6.49 -23.66 -12.17
CA ARG A 121 5.62 -24.17 -11.10
C ARG A 121 6.33 -24.34 -9.76
N GLY A 122 7.62 -24.66 -9.80
CA GLY A 122 8.45 -24.80 -8.62
C GLY A 122 8.90 -23.47 -8.02
N MET A 123 9.00 -22.41 -8.82
CA MET A 123 9.38 -21.08 -8.33
C MET A 123 8.27 -20.46 -7.50
N ARG A 124 8.64 -19.98 -6.34
CA ARG A 124 7.76 -19.33 -5.35
C ARG A 124 8.48 -18.15 -4.76
N GLY A 125 7.72 -17.21 -4.28
CA GLY A 125 8.24 -16.09 -3.53
C GLY A 125 7.23 -15.52 -2.56
N SER A 126 7.69 -14.61 -1.76
CA SER A 126 6.84 -13.74 -0.96
C SER A 126 7.49 -12.37 -0.87
N THR A 127 6.69 -11.34 -0.69
CA THR A 127 7.21 -10.02 -0.37
C THR A 127 6.44 -9.41 0.78
N SER A 128 7.17 -8.80 1.69
CA SER A 128 6.59 -7.98 2.75
C SER A 128 7.04 -6.54 2.58
N VAL A 129 6.09 -5.61 2.64
CA VAL A 129 6.36 -4.19 2.42
C VAL A 129 5.77 -3.38 3.56
N THR A 130 6.62 -2.58 4.20
CA THR A 130 6.22 -1.56 5.18
C THR A 130 6.30 -0.20 4.53
N ASN A 131 5.22 0.55 4.54
CA ASN A 131 5.11 1.86 3.92
C ASN A 131 4.92 2.94 4.96
N ILE A 132 5.57 4.09 4.76
CA ILE A 132 5.29 5.33 5.47
C ILE A 132 5.17 6.47 4.46
N GLY A 133 4.12 7.27 4.56
CA GLY A 133 3.93 8.35 3.60
C GLY A 133 2.69 9.18 3.82
N MET A 134 2.40 10.02 2.83
CA MET A 134 1.27 10.95 2.87
C MET A 134 0.55 10.97 1.53
N GLN A 135 -0.77 11.22 1.60
CA GLN A 135 -1.65 11.39 0.46
C GLN A 135 -2.54 12.61 0.69
N LEU A 136 -2.75 13.40 -0.33
CA LEU A 136 -3.77 14.44 -0.33
C LEU A 136 -5.05 13.84 -0.88
N GLU A 137 -6.12 13.85 -0.08
CA GLU A 137 -7.46 13.40 -0.47
C GLU A 137 -8.31 14.61 -0.89
N TYR A 138 -8.94 14.50 -2.05
CA TYR A 138 -9.90 15.46 -2.57
C TYR A 138 -11.31 14.90 -2.51
N PHE A 139 -12.21 15.62 -1.87
CA PHE A 139 -13.64 15.33 -1.76
C PHE A 139 -14.41 16.27 -2.68
N PRO A 140 -15.11 15.78 -3.71
CA PRO A 140 -15.92 16.63 -4.58
C PRO A 140 -17.16 17.21 -3.88
N LEU A 141 -17.57 16.61 -2.76
CA LEU A 141 -18.67 17.07 -1.90
C LEU A 141 -18.10 17.75 -0.64
N SER A 142 -18.89 18.66 -0.04
CA SER A 142 -18.52 19.37 1.18
C SER A 142 -18.21 18.38 2.33
N ILE A 143 -17.03 18.50 2.91
CA ILE A 143 -16.64 17.72 4.11
C ILE A 143 -17.46 18.15 5.32
N ARG A 144 -17.87 19.40 5.41
CA ARG A 144 -18.70 19.90 6.52
C ARG A 144 -20.08 19.30 6.50
N ASP A 145 -20.73 19.28 5.32
CA ASP A 145 -22.04 18.66 5.16
C ASP A 145 -22.00 17.18 5.47
N PHE A 146 -20.97 16.49 5.00
CA PHE A 146 -20.70 15.10 5.34
C PHE A 146 -20.54 14.90 6.85
N SER A 147 -19.72 15.72 7.51
CA SER A 147 -19.41 15.58 8.94
C SER A 147 -20.64 15.83 9.83
N SER A 148 -21.59 16.65 9.37
CA SER A 148 -22.82 17.01 10.11
C SER A 148 -23.96 16.01 9.92
N THR A 149 -23.90 15.12 8.91
CA THR A 149 -25.02 14.29 8.49
C THR A 149 -24.72 12.81 8.65
N ILE A 150 -25.24 12.15 9.69
CA ILE A 150 -25.13 10.69 9.88
C ILE A 150 -25.80 9.98 8.69
N GLY A 151 -25.14 8.94 8.15
CA GLY A 151 -25.61 8.21 6.98
C GLY A 151 -25.18 8.83 5.63
N ALA A 152 -24.51 9.97 5.64
CA ALA A 152 -23.98 10.58 4.43
C ALA A 152 -22.82 9.79 3.81
N TRP A 153 -22.63 9.97 2.50
CA TRP A 153 -21.52 9.42 1.73
C TRP A 153 -20.61 10.54 1.23
N ALA A 154 -19.30 10.33 1.32
CA ALA A 154 -18.29 11.26 0.82
C ALA A 154 -17.31 10.50 -0.10
N PRO A 155 -17.57 10.50 -1.42
CA PRO A 155 -16.59 9.98 -2.37
C PRO A 155 -15.33 10.83 -2.36
N PHE A 156 -14.17 10.21 -2.62
CA PHE A 156 -12.89 10.90 -2.70
C PHE A 156 -11.95 10.27 -3.71
N ILE A 157 -10.98 11.05 -4.14
CA ILE A 157 -9.78 10.59 -4.84
C ILE A 157 -8.56 11.04 -4.06
N SER A 158 -7.47 10.30 -4.12
CA SER A 158 -6.24 10.68 -3.46
C SER A 158 -5.02 10.46 -4.34
N LEU A 159 -3.98 11.24 -4.05
CA LEU A 159 -2.66 11.10 -4.66
C LEU A 159 -1.60 11.45 -3.62
N GLY A 160 -0.50 10.68 -3.63
CA GLY A 160 0.60 10.94 -2.71
C GLY A 160 1.84 10.13 -2.98
N GLY A 161 2.78 10.19 -2.04
CA GLY A 161 4.02 9.46 -2.08
C GLY A 161 4.25 8.68 -0.79
N GLN A 162 4.91 7.54 -0.93
CA GLN A 162 5.29 6.71 0.21
C GLN A 162 6.75 6.27 0.07
N PHE A 163 7.42 6.15 1.20
CA PHE A 163 8.70 5.49 1.34
C PHE A 163 8.46 4.08 1.85
N SER A 164 8.95 3.11 1.11
CA SER A 164 8.65 1.69 1.31
C SER A 164 9.92 0.93 1.67
N PHE A 165 9.84 0.12 2.73
CA PHE A 165 10.84 -0.88 3.11
C PHE A 165 10.29 -2.22 2.66
N TYR A 166 10.98 -2.91 1.76
CA TYR A 166 10.57 -4.20 1.25
C TYR A 166 11.56 -5.30 1.61
N ASP A 167 11.04 -6.50 1.81
CA ASP A 167 11.81 -7.70 2.13
C ASP A 167 11.25 -8.87 1.31
N PRO A 168 11.85 -9.16 0.14
CA PRO A 168 11.43 -10.21 -0.75
C PRO A 168 12.09 -11.54 -0.38
N GLU A 169 11.40 -12.62 -0.67
CA GLU A 169 11.92 -13.97 -0.58
C GLU A 169 11.60 -14.72 -1.87
N ALA A 170 12.62 -15.23 -2.55
CA ALA A 170 12.47 -16.08 -3.72
C ALA A 170 13.10 -17.45 -3.45
N TYR A 171 12.39 -18.52 -3.78
CA TYR A 171 12.86 -19.89 -3.61
C TYR A 171 12.26 -20.82 -4.68
N SER A 172 12.76 -22.06 -4.75
CA SER A 172 12.16 -23.09 -5.60
C SER A 172 11.95 -24.37 -4.80
N THR A 173 10.80 -25.01 -5.01
CA THR A 173 10.48 -26.33 -4.44
C THR A 173 11.30 -27.47 -5.07
N LEU A 174 11.99 -27.18 -6.19
CA LEU A 174 12.82 -28.16 -6.91
C LEU A 174 14.29 -28.16 -6.45
N GLY A 175 14.68 -27.25 -5.54
CA GLY A 175 16.03 -27.14 -5.01
C GLY A 175 16.58 -25.70 -5.03
N PRO A 176 17.89 -25.51 -4.79
CA PRO A 176 18.50 -24.20 -4.77
C PRO A 176 18.29 -23.45 -6.09
N LEU A 177 18.03 -22.12 -6.02
CA LEU A 177 17.93 -21.27 -7.19
C LEU A 177 19.27 -21.22 -7.98
N ASN A 178 19.20 -20.75 -9.21
CA ASN A 178 20.35 -20.66 -10.15
C ASN A 178 20.93 -22.04 -10.54
N THR A 179 20.11 -23.07 -10.53
CA THR A 179 20.50 -24.42 -11.06
C THR A 179 19.64 -24.80 -12.26
N PRO A 180 20.16 -25.64 -13.19
CA PRO A 180 19.41 -26.09 -14.37
C PRO A 180 18.17 -26.89 -14.06
N VAL A 181 17.99 -27.36 -12.82
CA VAL A 181 16.83 -28.15 -12.40
C VAL A 181 15.72 -27.24 -11.87
N SER A 182 16.08 -26.22 -11.07
CA SER A 182 15.14 -25.46 -10.27
C SER A 182 14.73 -24.10 -10.88
N THR A 183 15.56 -23.56 -11.79
CA THR A 183 15.40 -22.18 -12.27
C THR A 183 15.40 -22.12 -13.78
N PRO A 184 14.40 -21.51 -14.43
CA PRO A 184 14.44 -21.22 -15.85
C PRO A 184 15.58 -20.25 -16.19
N ILE A 185 16.14 -20.38 -17.38
CA ILE A 185 17.26 -19.55 -17.84
C ILE A 185 16.98 -18.05 -17.76
N LYS A 186 15.73 -17.66 -17.95
CA LYS A 186 15.21 -16.30 -17.80
C LYS A 186 15.52 -15.68 -16.43
N TYR A 187 15.49 -16.47 -15.37
CA TYR A 187 15.62 -16.03 -13.98
C TYR A 187 16.99 -16.36 -13.37
N TYR A 188 17.97 -16.81 -14.19
CA TYR A 188 19.34 -17.01 -13.72
C TYR A 188 19.97 -15.68 -13.31
N ASN A 189 20.48 -15.62 -12.08
CA ASN A 189 21.05 -14.42 -11.45
C ASN A 189 20.09 -13.20 -11.41
N ALA A 190 18.79 -13.46 -11.58
CA ALA A 190 17.74 -12.45 -11.58
C ALA A 190 16.88 -12.52 -10.32
N THR A 191 17.36 -13.18 -9.26
CA THR A 191 16.65 -13.36 -7.99
C THR A 191 17.42 -12.71 -6.85
N THR A 192 16.70 -12.15 -5.87
CA THR A 192 17.26 -11.59 -4.64
C THR A 192 16.39 -11.92 -3.44
N ASN A 193 17.05 -12.15 -2.29
CA ASN A 193 16.42 -12.26 -0.97
C ASN A 193 16.96 -11.14 -0.06
N GLN A 194 17.43 -10.05 -0.65
CA GLN A 194 17.91 -8.90 0.09
C GLN A 194 16.84 -7.83 0.13
N GLY A 195 16.42 -7.47 1.34
CA GLY A 195 15.53 -6.36 1.57
C GLY A 195 16.16 -5.02 1.16
N GLY A 196 15.29 -4.07 0.84
CA GLY A 196 15.70 -2.75 0.40
C GLY A 196 14.68 -1.67 0.72
N THR A 197 14.95 -0.49 0.19
CA THR A 197 14.07 0.68 0.33
C THR A 197 13.81 1.31 -1.03
N VAL A 198 12.59 1.85 -1.20
CA VAL A 198 12.19 2.47 -2.45
C VAL A 198 11.12 3.53 -2.22
N TRP A 199 11.11 4.55 -3.06
CA TRP A 199 9.99 5.48 -3.16
C TRP A 199 8.88 4.87 -4.03
N SER A 200 7.63 5.23 -3.72
CA SER A 200 6.47 4.85 -4.52
C SER A 200 5.49 6.01 -4.64
N ILE A 201 4.76 6.03 -5.74
CA ILE A 201 3.57 6.87 -5.91
C ILE A 201 2.36 6.02 -5.56
N VAL A 202 1.44 6.62 -4.82
CA VAL A 202 0.19 5.99 -4.42
C VAL A 202 -0.99 6.88 -4.79
N GLY A 203 -2.01 6.26 -5.36
CA GLY A 203 -3.29 6.92 -5.64
C GLY A 203 -4.44 6.01 -5.27
N SER A 204 -5.55 6.58 -4.84
CA SER A 204 -6.76 5.81 -4.55
C SER A 204 -8.04 6.53 -4.94
N VAL A 205 -9.07 5.74 -5.13
CA VAL A 205 -10.45 6.19 -5.27
C VAL A 205 -11.30 5.45 -4.25
N GLY A 206 -12.14 6.17 -3.53
CA GLY A 206 -12.90 5.56 -2.46
C GLY A 206 -14.09 6.39 -2.02
N THR A 207 -14.69 5.95 -0.95
CA THR A 207 -15.79 6.66 -0.30
C THR A 207 -15.76 6.44 1.21
N ARG A 208 -16.23 7.44 1.94
CA ARG A 208 -16.50 7.35 3.37
C ARG A 208 -18.02 7.30 3.59
N TYR A 209 -18.42 6.60 4.62
CA TYR A 209 -19.79 6.56 5.11
C TYR A 209 -19.80 7.03 6.56
N LYS A 210 -20.59 8.05 6.86
CA LYS A 210 -20.73 8.62 8.20
C LYS A 210 -21.52 7.66 9.08
N LEU A 211 -20.83 6.91 9.94
CA LEU A 211 -21.43 5.89 10.79
C LEU A 211 -22.07 6.51 12.05
N THR A 212 -21.34 7.38 12.72
CA THR A 212 -21.76 8.12 13.91
C THR A 212 -21.23 9.56 13.84
N GLU A 213 -21.55 10.40 14.80
CA GLU A 213 -20.99 11.76 14.90
C GLU A 213 -19.45 11.75 14.95
N LEU A 214 -18.84 10.71 15.52
CA LEU A 214 -17.40 10.61 15.76
C LEU A 214 -16.70 9.53 14.93
N SER A 215 -17.40 8.84 14.03
CA SER A 215 -16.76 7.77 13.27
C SER A 215 -17.31 7.58 11.87
N ASP A 216 -16.41 7.17 10.97
CA ASP A 216 -16.68 6.83 9.58
C ASP A 216 -16.26 5.41 9.26
N LEU A 217 -16.96 4.76 8.34
CA LEU A 217 -16.45 3.64 7.58
C LEU A 217 -15.84 4.15 6.27
N MET A 218 -14.81 3.48 5.79
CA MET A 218 -14.15 3.82 4.53
C MET A 218 -13.95 2.56 3.69
N VAL A 219 -14.16 2.71 2.39
CA VAL A 219 -13.73 1.73 1.39
C VAL A 219 -12.95 2.48 0.33
N ASP A 220 -11.72 2.04 0.04
CA ASP A 220 -10.92 2.59 -1.05
C ASP A 220 -10.25 1.48 -1.89
N LEU A 221 -10.12 1.74 -3.17
CA LEU A 221 -9.29 0.97 -4.08
C LEU A 221 -8.03 1.78 -4.35
N ARG A 222 -6.89 1.25 -3.90
CA ARG A 222 -5.58 1.87 -3.98
C ARG A 222 -4.72 1.20 -5.03
N MET A 223 -3.97 1.98 -5.76
CA MET A 223 -2.87 1.56 -6.62
C MET A 223 -1.57 2.17 -6.10
N GLN A 224 -0.54 1.36 -5.92
CA GLN A 224 0.79 1.79 -5.52
C GLN A 224 1.81 1.29 -6.52
N TYR A 225 2.58 2.23 -7.12
CA TYR A 225 3.65 1.96 -8.08
C TYR A 225 5.00 2.24 -7.45
N TYR A 226 5.85 1.21 -7.38
CA TYR A 226 7.20 1.29 -6.83
C TYR A 226 8.20 1.72 -7.91
N PHE A 227 9.19 2.55 -7.54
CA PHE A 227 10.27 2.92 -8.45
C PHE A 227 11.42 1.89 -8.43
N SER A 228 11.08 0.62 -8.31
CA SER A 228 12.00 -0.52 -8.32
C SER A 228 11.32 -1.74 -8.91
N ASN A 229 12.12 -2.60 -9.54
CA ASN A 229 11.72 -3.92 -10.02
C ASN A 229 12.29 -5.04 -9.14
N TRP A 230 12.60 -4.75 -7.88
CA TRP A 230 13.15 -5.70 -6.93
C TRP A 230 12.24 -5.98 -5.73
N VAL A 231 11.05 -5.37 -5.72
CA VAL A 231 10.13 -5.48 -4.58
C VAL A 231 9.54 -6.88 -4.47
N ASP A 232 9.43 -7.60 -5.58
CA ASP A 232 8.99 -8.99 -5.65
C ASP A 232 10.15 -10.01 -5.56
N GLY A 233 11.41 -9.55 -5.54
CA GLY A 233 12.60 -10.40 -5.50
C GLY A 233 13.04 -10.97 -6.84
N LEU A 234 12.40 -10.61 -7.96
CA LEU A 234 12.78 -10.99 -9.31
C LEU A 234 13.09 -9.74 -10.15
N ASN A 235 14.11 -9.83 -11.01
CA ASN A 235 14.40 -8.79 -11.99
C ASN A 235 15.15 -9.42 -13.19
N PRO A 236 14.44 -10.12 -14.08
CA PRO A 236 15.04 -10.64 -15.30
C PRO A 236 15.51 -9.49 -16.20
N ASP A 237 16.55 -9.75 -17.00
CA ASP A 237 17.16 -8.73 -17.87
C ASP A 237 16.11 -8.05 -18.78
N PRO A 238 15.78 -6.77 -18.55
CA PRO A 238 14.73 -6.08 -19.31
C PRO A 238 15.12 -5.77 -20.77
N ALA A 239 16.39 -5.92 -21.13
CA ALA A 239 16.85 -5.80 -22.52
C ALA A 239 16.49 -7.06 -23.33
N VAL A 240 16.43 -8.21 -22.67
CA VAL A 240 16.11 -9.50 -23.30
C VAL A 240 14.62 -9.83 -23.12
N TYR A 241 14.07 -9.59 -21.92
CA TYR A 241 12.71 -9.94 -21.53
C TYR A 241 11.84 -8.70 -21.38
N VAL A 242 11.41 -8.15 -22.50
CA VAL A 242 10.65 -6.88 -22.56
C VAL A 242 9.33 -6.92 -21.80
N GLU A 243 8.75 -8.10 -21.61
CA GLU A 243 7.53 -8.31 -20.83
C GLU A 243 7.71 -8.03 -19.33
N ASN A 244 8.94 -7.98 -18.83
CA ASN A 244 9.30 -7.70 -17.45
C ASN A 244 9.99 -6.34 -17.27
N ARG A 245 9.84 -5.42 -18.24
CA ARG A 245 10.52 -4.12 -18.20
C ARG A 245 9.90 -3.13 -17.21
N ALA A 246 8.62 -3.30 -16.85
CA ALA A 246 7.94 -2.38 -15.93
C ALA A 246 8.33 -2.65 -14.47
N ASN A 247 8.37 -1.61 -13.64
CA ASN A 247 8.54 -1.76 -12.20
C ASN A 247 7.34 -2.43 -11.53
N ASP A 248 7.55 -2.91 -10.31
CA ASP A 248 6.54 -3.54 -9.47
C ASP A 248 5.43 -2.57 -9.08
N TRP A 249 4.21 -3.09 -8.93
CA TRP A 249 3.08 -2.35 -8.41
C TRP A 249 2.05 -3.26 -7.76
N ASN A 250 1.22 -2.72 -6.90
CA ASN A 250 0.13 -3.45 -6.29
C ASN A 250 -1.19 -2.69 -6.34
N VAL A 251 -2.27 -3.44 -6.19
CA VAL A 251 -3.61 -2.92 -5.94
C VAL A 251 -4.07 -3.44 -4.58
N TRP A 252 -4.61 -2.55 -3.78
CA TRP A 252 -5.09 -2.86 -2.45
C TRP A 252 -6.54 -2.36 -2.29
N LEU A 253 -7.46 -3.28 -2.00
CA LEU A 253 -8.82 -2.94 -1.62
C LEU A 253 -8.87 -2.79 -0.09
N ASN A 254 -8.98 -1.55 0.38
CA ASN A 254 -9.00 -1.22 1.80
C ASN A 254 -10.42 -1.10 2.35
N PHE A 255 -10.61 -1.65 3.53
CA PHE A 255 -11.73 -1.37 4.41
C PHE A 255 -11.19 -0.66 5.64
N GLY A 256 -11.75 0.49 5.99
CA GLY A 256 -11.25 1.34 7.06
C GLY A 256 -12.32 1.72 8.07
N TYR A 257 -11.88 1.91 9.31
CA TYR A 257 -12.65 2.55 10.36
C TYR A 257 -11.85 3.78 10.85
N ILE A 258 -12.50 4.93 10.85
CA ILE A 258 -11.90 6.23 11.18
C ILE A 258 -12.64 6.80 12.38
N TYR A 259 -11.90 7.32 13.34
CA TYR A 259 -12.39 7.96 14.55
C TYR A 259 -11.90 9.40 14.64
N TYR A 260 -12.78 10.32 15.00
CA TYR A 260 -12.51 11.75 15.16
C TYR A 260 -11.97 12.04 16.56
N LEU A 261 -10.78 12.61 16.63
CA LEU A 261 -10.22 13.05 17.90
C LEU A 261 -10.87 14.38 18.32
N GLN A 262 -11.30 14.42 19.56
CA GLN A 262 -11.92 15.62 20.14
C GLN A 262 -10.90 16.57 20.74
#